data_e9e4bb4fd73f0904ae2606bc94efcb96
#
_entry.id   e9e4bb4fd73f0904ae2606bc94efcb96
#
_cell.length_a   1.000
_cell.length_b   1.000
_cell.length_c   1.000
_cell.angle_alpha   90.00
_cell.angle_beta   90.00
_cell.angle_gamma   90.00
#
_symmetry.space_group_name_H-M   'P 1'
#
loop_
_entity.id
_entity.type
_entity.pdbx_description
1 polymer ?
#
loop_
_entity_poly.entity_id
_entity_poly.type
_entity_poly.pdbx_seq_one_letter_code
_entity_poly.pdbx_strand_id
1 'polypeptide(L)'
;MITLKLLTALIAVESSGNDRAIGDNGKSHGCLQIGKAVVMDVNQRRRGKRLPEYKWPSDCYDREKSKTICREYLAIYCTPKRLGHKPTLEDAARMWNGGPNGHKKTATLKYWTKVKTHLED
;
A
#
# COMPACT_ATOMS: atom_id res chain seq x y z
N MET A 1 -1.98 -11.99 -0.01
CA MET A 1 -3.38 -11.67 -0.24
C MET A 1 -3.83 -10.50 0.61
N ILE A 2 -4.47 -9.51 -0.01
CA ILE A 2 -4.88 -8.30 0.71
C ILE A 2 -6.35 -8.41 1.07
N THR A 3 -6.62 -8.41 2.37
CA THR A 3 -7.99 -8.46 2.89
C THR A 3 -8.51 -7.03 3.11
N LEU A 4 -9.83 -6.89 3.12
CA LEU A 4 -10.46 -5.60 3.46
C LEU A 4 -10.05 -5.16 4.87
N LYS A 5 -9.91 -6.10 5.80
CA LYS A 5 -9.50 -5.81 7.16
C LYS A 5 -8.09 -5.20 7.20
N LEU A 6 -7.16 -5.75 6.41
CA LEU A 6 -5.82 -5.17 6.32
C LEU A 6 -5.86 -3.76 5.73
N LEU A 7 -6.60 -3.55 4.63
CA LEU A 7 -6.73 -2.22 4.03
C LEU A 7 -7.27 -1.20 5.03
N THR A 8 -8.29 -1.57 5.80
CA THR A 8 -8.85 -0.69 6.82
C THR A 8 -7.79 -0.32 7.87
N ALA A 9 -6.98 -1.30 8.30
CA ALA A 9 -5.92 -1.07 9.25
C ALA A 9 -4.83 -0.14 8.68
N LEU A 10 -4.44 -0.35 7.43
CA LEU A 10 -3.45 0.50 6.75
C LEU A 10 -3.97 1.95 6.66
N ILE A 11 -5.22 2.13 6.28
CA ILE A 11 -5.84 3.46 6.20
C ILE A 11 -5.83 4.15 7.57
N ALA A 12 -6.15 3.42 8.63
CA ALA A 12 -6.14 3.97 9.98
C ALA A 12 -4.75 4.46 10.37
N VAL A 13 -3.72 3.67 10.09
CA VAL A 13 -2.33 4.02 10.45
C VAL A 13 -1.80 5.16 9.59
N GLU A 14 -2.10 5.14 8.28
CA GLU A 14 -1.53 6.13 7.35
C GLU A 14 -2.15 7.52 7.49
N SER A 15 -3.46 7.60 7.71
CA SER A 15 -4.17 8.89 7.63
C SER A 15 -5.30 9.07 8.63
N SER A 16 -5.55 8.09 9.50
CA SER A 16 -6.74 8.08 10.36
C SER A 16 -8.03 8.19 9.54
N GLY A 17 -8.02 7.67 8.31
CA GLY A 17 -9.19 7.66 7.44
C GLY A 17 -9.39 8.91 6.61
N ASN A 18 -8.40 9.80 6.53
CA ASN A 18 -8.53 11.05 5.79
C ASN A 18 -8.18 10.87 4.31
N ASP A 19 -9.20 10.93 3.44
CA ASP A 19 -9.02 10.78 1.99
C ASP A 19 -8.20 11.91 1.36
N ARG A 20 -8.08 13.05 2.02
CA ARG A 20 -7.37 14.24 1.52
C ARG A 20 -6.03 14.48 2.19
N ALA A 21 -5.55 13.51 2.97
CA ALA A 21 -4.29 13.65 3.68
C ALA A 21 -3.13 13.87 2.72
N ILE A 22 -2.24 14.79 3.08
CA ILE A 22 -0.99 15.03 2.36
C ILE A 22 0.11 14.96 3.40
N GLY A 23 1.06 14.04 3.20
CA GLY A 23 2.17 13.84 4.12
C GLY A 23 3.50 13.82 3.42
N ASP A 24 4.55 13.61 4.20
CA ASP A 24 5.92 13.44 3.70
C ASP A 24 6.33 14.59 2.75
N ASN A 25 6.05 15.83 3.20
CA ASN A 25 6.38 17.05 2.44
C ASN A 25 5.77 17.04 1.03
N GLY A 26 4.53 16.59 0.90
CA GLY A 26 3.83 16.57 -0.38
C GLY A 26 4.12 15.35 -1.25
N LYS A 27 4.81 14.35 -0.72
CA LYS A 27 5.16 13.14 -1.47
C LYS A 27 4.19 11.99 -1.27
N SER A 28 3.30 12.07 -0.28
CA SER A 28 2.34 11.01 0.05
C SER A 28 0.94 11.58 0.08
N HIS A 29 0.00 10.93 -0.61
CA HIS A 29 -1.33 11.48 -0.81
C HIS A 29 -2.45 10.47 -0.55
N GLY A 30 -3.54 10.97 0.03
CA GLY A 30 -4.77 10.23 0.23
C GLY A 30 -4.78 9.36 1.47
N CYS A 31 -5.84 8.56 1.61
CA CYS A 31 -6.07 7.76 2.82
C CYS A 31 -4.98 6.70 3.04
N LEU A 32 -4.29 6.27 1.99
CA LEU A 32 -3.21 5.29 2.07
C LEU A 32 -1.82 5.90 1.89
N GLN A 33 -1.73 7.23 1.82
CA GLN A 33 -0.47 7.96 1.70
C GLN A 33 0.40 7.42 0.56
N ILE A 34 -0.15 7.44 -0.64
CA ILE A 34 0.46 6.84 -1.84
C ILE A 34 1.52 7.77 -2.42
N GLY A 35 2.72 7.25 -2.62
CA GLY A 35 3.80 7.95 -3.30
C GLY A 35 3.76 7.74 -4.80
N LYS A 36 4.47 8.60 -5.53
CA LYS A 36 4.51 8.55 -7.00
C LYS A 36 5.04 7.22 -7.54
N ALA A 37 6.07 6.67 -6.91
CA ALA A 37 6.68 5.41 -7.35
C ALA A 37 5.69 4.25 -7.33
N VAL A 38 4.80 4.22 -6.35
CA VAL A 38 3.76 3.18 -6.25
C VAL A 38 2.85 3.22 -7.48
N VAL A 39 2.39 4.43 -7.82
CA VAL A 39 1.49 4.60 -8.99
C VAL A 39 2.22 4.27 -10.28
N MET A 40 3.50 4.64 -10.39
CA MET A 40 4.30 4.30 -11.58
C MET A 40 4.41 2.80 -11.79
N ASP A 41 4.66 2.04 -10.72
CA ASP A 41 4.77 0.57 -10.81
C ASP A 41 3.43 -0.06 -11.19
N VAL A 42 2.34 0.39 -10.56
CA VAL A 42 1.00 -0.10 -10.88
C VAL A 42 0.65 0.21 -12.34
N ASN A 43 0.96 1.43 -12.78
CA ASN A 43 0.65 1.84 -14.16
C ASN A 43 1.45 1.06 -15.19
N GLN A 44 2.68 0.71 -14.90
CA GLN A 44 3.48 -0.11 -15.81
C GLN A 44 2.79 -1.45 -16.06
N ARG A 45 2.29 -2.08 -15.00
CA ARG A 45 1.55 -3.33 -15.12
C ARG A 45 0.23 -3.14 -15.85
N ARG A 46 -0.47 -2.04 -15.57
CA ARG A 46 -1.75 -1.73 -16.22
C ARG A 46 -1.58 -1.52 -17.71
N ARG A 47 -0.51 -0.84 -18.15
CA ARG A 47 -0.21 -0.68 -19.58
C ARG A 47 -0.03 -2.03 -20.26
N GLY A 48 0.69 -2.94 -19.63
CA GLY A 48 0.89 -4.29 -20.16
C GLY A 48 -0.41 -5.07 -20.33
N LYS A 49 -1.44 -4.73 -19.57
CA LYS A 49 -2.77 -5.34 -19.64
C LYS A 49 -3.78 -4.51 -20.41
N ARG A 50 -3.35 -3.37 -20.97
CA ARG A 50 -4.22 -2.42 -21.68
C ARG A 50 -5.35 -1.90 -20.81
N LEU A 51 -5.06 -1.66 -19.51
CA LEU A 51 -5.99 -1.06 -18.55
C LEU A 51 -5.69 0.44 -18.41
N PRO A 52 -6.70 1.25 -18.08
CA PRO A 52 -6.48 2.68 -17.84
C PRO A 52 -5.48 2.91 -16.71
N GLU A 53 -4.65 3.94 -16.86
CA GLU A 53 -3.66 4.30 -15.85
C GLU A 53 -4.22 5.27 -14.83
N TYR A 54 -3.69 5.22 -13.61
CA TYR A 54 -4.03 6.17 -12.57
C TYR A 54 -3.21 7.45 -12.70
N LYS A 55 -3.78 8.56 -12.23
CA LYS A 55 -3.10 9.86 -12.18
C LYS A 55 -2.63 10.14 -10.75
N TRP A 56 -1.35 10.39 -10.58
CA TRP A 56 -0.81 10.79 -9.29
C TRP A 56 -0.63 12.30 -9.27
N PRO A 57 -1.02 13.01 -8.19
CA PRO A 57 -1.64 12.46 -6.98
C PRO A 57 -3.17 12.42 -6.99
N SER A 58 -3.84 12.95 -8.03
CA SER A 58 -5.28 13.20 -8.00
C SER A 58 -6.13 11.98 -7.70
N ASP A 59 -5.80 10.81 -8.29
CA ASP A 59 -6.58 9.60 -8.05
C ASP A 59 -6.39 9.06 -6.63
N CYS A 60 -5.32 9.46 -5.94
CA CYS A 60 -5.07 9.03 -4.57
C CYS A 60 -6.05 9.62 -3.55
N TYR A 61 -6.79 10.66 -3.93
CA TYR A 61 -7.82 11.25 -3.07
C TYR A 61 -9.16 10.54 -3.15
N ASP A 62 -9.30 9.58 -4.08
CA ASP A 62 -10.46 8.72 -4.18
C ASP A 62 -10.19 7.45 -3.40
N ARG A 63 -11.01 7.18 -2.37
CA ARG A 63 -10.78 6.05 -1.45
C ARG A 63 -10.75 4.71 -2.19
N GLU A 64 -11.69 4.48 -3.09
CA GLU A 64 -11.76 3.19 -3.80
C GLU A 64 -10.58 3.01 -4.75
N LYS A 65 -10.17 4.06 -5.43
CA LYS A 65 -8.96 4.01 -6.28
C LYS A 65 -7.71 3.77 -5.45
N SER A 66 -7.59 4.42 -4.28
CA SER A 66 -6.46 4.19 -3.37
C SER A 66 -6.37 2.74 -2.94
N LYS A 67 -7.51 2.13 -2.57
CA LYS A 67 -7.55 0.71 -2.19
C LYS A 67 -7.12 -0.19 -3.35
N THR A 68 -7.60 0.11 -4.56
CA THR A 68 -7.26 -0.67 -5.75
C THR A 68 -5.77 -0.55 -6.07
N ILE A 69 -5.21 0.67 -5.99
CA ILE A 69 -3.78 0.89 -6.20
C ILE A 69 -2.96 0.07 -5.20
N CYS A 70 -3.35 0.08 -3.94
CA CYS A 70 -2.67 -0.69 -2.90
C CYS A 70 -2.71 -2.19 -3.19
N ARG A 71 -3.89 -2.72 -3.54
CA ARG A 71 -4.03 -4.13 -3.90
C ARG A 71 -3.16 -4.50 -5.08
N GLU A 72 -3.16 -3.68 -6.13
CA GLU A 72 -2.38 -3.96 -7.34
C GLU A 72 -0.88 -3.89 -7.07
N TYR A 73 -0.44 -2.91 -6.29
CA TYR A 73 0.97 -2.80 -5.91
C TYR A 73 1.44 -4.04 -5.15
N LEU A 74 0.69 -4.44 -4.15
CA LEU A 74 1.05 -5.62 -3.36
C LEU A 74 0.92 -6.92 -4.16
N ALA A 75 0.03 -6.96 -5.15
CA ALA A 75 -0.04 -8.11 -6.06
C ALA A 75 1.21 -8.26 -6.93
N ILE A 76 1.90 -7.14 -7.20
CA ILE A 76 3.17 -7.18 -7.95
C ILE A 76 4.30 -7.74 -7.08
N TYR A 77 4.41 -7.29 -5.84
CA TYR A 77 5.60 -7.54 -5.03
C TYR A 77 5.42 -8.54 -3.90
N CYS A 78 4.22 -8.63 -3.33
CA CYS A 78 3.94 -9.50 -2.18
C CYS A 78 3.48 -10.87 -2.67
N THR A 79 4.39 -11.62 -3.26
CA THR A 79 4.09 -12.90 -3.91
C THR A 79 4.93 -14.02 -3.31
N PRO A 80 4.42 -15.27 -3.34
CA PRO A 80 5.21 -16.42 -2.87
C PRO A 80 6.55 -16.54 -3.58
N LYS A 81 6.57 -16.25 -4.87
CA LYS A 81 7.79 -16.33 -5.68
C LYS A 81 8.86 -15.39 -5.18
N ARG A 82 8.51 -14.15 -4.86
CA ARG A 82 9.48 -13.15 -4.37
C ARG A 82 9.86 -13.41 -2.92
N LEU A 83 8.90 -13.83 -2.10
CA LEU A 83 9.12 -13.98 -0.66
C LEU A 83 9.76 -15.32 -0.28
N GLY A 84 9.56 -16.35 -1.10
CA GLY A 84 10.01 -17.70 -0.78
C GLY A 84 9.12 -18.42 0.22
N HIS A 85 7.97 -17.85 0.54
CA HIS A 85 6.97 -18.44 1.43
C HIS A 85 5.59 -17.83 1.12
N LYS A 86 4.53 -18.42 1.69
CA LYS A 86 3.19 -17.86 1.57
C LYS A 86 3.14 -16.48 2.22
N PRO A 87 2.72 -15.42 1.49
CA PRO A 87 2.67 -14.08 2.05
C PRO A 87 1.78 -13.98 3.28
N THR A 88 2.25 -13.22 4.27
CA THR A 88 1.51 -12.92 5.50
C THR A 88 1.00 -11.49 5.48
N LEU A 89 0.07 -11.17 6.39
CA LEU A 89 -0.37 -9.78 6.57
C LEU A 89 0.77 -8.89 7.00
N GLU A 90 1.71 -9.40 7.79
CA GLU A 90 2.92 -8.68 8.16
C GLU A 90 3.76 -8.33 6.95
N ASP A 91 4.00 -9.30 6.06
CA ASP A 91 4.75 -9.05 4.82
C ASP A 91 4.12 -7.91 4.03
N ALA A 92 2.81 -7.99 3.82
CA ALA A 92 2.08 -7.00 3.03
C ALA A 92 2.15 -5.60 3.66
N ALA A 93 1.91 -5.50 4.96
CA ALA A 93 1.95 -4.21 5.67
C ALA A 93 3.35 -3.60 5.61
N ARG A 94 4.37 -4.39 5.87
CA ARG A 94 5.76 -3.91 5.87
C ARG A 94 6.22 -3.50 4.48
N MET A 95 5.77 -4.21 3.44
CA MET A 95 6.07 -3.85 2.05
C MET A 95 5.31 -2.60 1.62
N TRP A 96 4.10 -2.39 2.12
CA TRP A 96 3.40 -1.14 1.87
C TRP A 96 4.16 0.06 2.43
N ASN A 97 4.67 -0.07 3.65
CA ASN A 97 5.43 1.01 4.30
C ASN A 97 6.85 1.19 3.73
N GLY A 98 7.54 0.09 3.47
CA GLY A 98 8.97 0.13 3.16
C GLY A 98 9.36 -0.21 1.72
N GLY A 99 8.38 -0.45 0.83
CA GLY A 99 8.65 -0.80 -0.55
C GLY A 99 8.83 -2.29 -0.79
N PRO A 100 9.27 -2.69 -1.99
CA PRO A 100 9.33 -4.11 -2.38
C PRO A 100 10.12 -5.01 -1.43
N ASN A 101 11.08 -4.47 -0.69
CA ASN A 101 11.86 -5.21 0.29
C ASN A 101 11.52 -4.83 1.73
N GLY A 102 10.40 -4.13 1.94
CA GLY A 102 9.99 -3.64 3.26
C GLY A 102 9.86 -4.73 4.31
N HIS A 103 9.46 -5.93 3.90
CA HIS A 103 9.32 -7.09 4.79
C HIS A 103 10.65 -7.52 5.43
N LYS A 104 11.78 -7.10 4.88
CA LYS A 104 13.12 -7.40 5.41
C LYS A 104 13.74 -6.25 6.20
N LYS A 105 13.10 -5.08 6.21
CA LYS A 105 13.68 -3.87 6.79
C LYS A 105 13.31 -3.74 8.26
N THR A 106 14.29 -3.56 9.12
CA THR A 106 14.06 -3.28 10.55
C THR A 106 13.20 -2.03 10.72
N ALA A 107 13.38 -1.03 9.85
CA ALA A 107 12.63 0.23 9.91
C ALA A 107 11.11 0.06 9.80
N THR A 108 10.62 -1.05 9.24
CA THR A 108 9.18 -1.28 9.08
C THR A 108 8.53 -2.02 10.24
N LEU A 109 9.31 -2.47 11.22
CA LEU A 109 8.78 -3.23 12.37
C LEU A 109 7.84 -2.37 13.22
N LYS A 110 8.20 -1.13 13.47
CA LYS A 110 7.37 -0.20 14.25
C LYS A 110 6.03 0.07 13.57
N TYR A 111 6.06 0.21 12.24
CA TYR A 111 4.85 0.37 11.44
C TYR A 111 3.94 -0.86 11.57
N TRP A 112 4.52 -2.05 11.45
CA TRP A 112 3.76 -3.30 11.61
C TRP A 112 3.09 -3.38 12.98
N THR A 113 3.80 -2.98 14.04
CA THR A 113 3.22 -2.97 15.39
C THR A 113 1.97 -2.11 15.43
N LYS A 114 1.98 -0.94 14.79
CA LYS A 114 0.81 -0.06 14.73
C LYS A 114 -0.33 -0.69 13.93
N VAL A 115 -0.03 -1.26 12.76
CA VAL A 115 -1.04 -1.91 11.92
C VAL A 115 -1.70 -3.06 12.68
N LYS A 116 -0.90 -3.86 13.36
CA LYS A 116 -1.36 -5.04 14.08
C LYS A 116 -2.40 -4.70 15.15
N THR A 117 -2.25 -3.57 15.84
CA THR A 117 -3.24 -3.15 16.85
C THR A 117 -4.62 -2.93 16.24
N HIS A 118 -4.70 -2.51 14.99
CA HIS A 118 -5.96 -2.32 14.28
C HIS A 118 -6.54 -3.62 13.72
N LEU A 119 -5.73 -4.68 13.66
CA LEU A 119 -6.18 -5.99 13.20
C LEU A 119 -6.76 -6.84 14.32
N GLU A 120 -6.47 -6.51 15.57
CA GLU A 120 -6.87 -7.28 16.74
C GLU A 120 -8.28 -6.95 17.23
N ASP A 121 -8.95 -6.00 16.64
CA ASP A 121 -10.30 -5.56 17.04
C ASP A 121 -11.39 -6.56 16.61
#